data_47e58cc9c62f572e2e0baef7c03fa194
#
_entry.id   47e58cc9c62f572e2e0baef7c03fa194
#
_cell.length_a   1.000
_cell.length_b   1.000
_cell.length_c   1.000
_cell.angle_alpha   90.00
_cell.angle_beta   90.00
_cell.angle_gamma   90.00
#
_symmetry.space_group_name_H-M   'P 1'
#
loop_
_entity.id
_entity.type
_entity.pdbx_description
1 polymer ?
#
loop_
_entity_poly.entity_id
_entity_poly.type
_entity_poly.pdbx_seq_one_letter_code
_entity_poly.pdbx_strand_id
1 'polypeptide(L)'
;MDQSTLVDNQVDDGRRLVERFAADGNPVQAAFWVKTADEGLWFLYVATEIVDRGGPAAAYRAVYESLHKLKEPSVALSEIKLVSPSNPIAKDVLAIMARYPGRLAPRFGGNKLGSMAVEQTYIYPPHLFTFAQVNPMTTEDIGREVLRLMNRGPGILQPSRFTLKDGTSFNGVPFSLQVGSQNTVIVQLIADGEAAPRVVRLDEIASIS
;
A
#
# COMPACT_ATOMS: atom_id res chain seq x y z
N MET A 1 -12.60 -9.74 -25.40
CA MET A 1 -13.28 -9.49 -24.09
C MET A 1 -13.93 -8.15 -24.18
N ASP A 2 -15.14 -8.03 -23.68
CA ASP A 2 -15.85 -6.75 -23.64
C ASP A 2 -15.20 -5.86 -22.57
N GLN A 3 -14.47 -4.83 -22.97
CA GLN A 3 -13.78 -3.89 -22.07
C GLN A 3 -14.73 -2.85 -21.45
N SER A 4 -16.03 -2.97 -21.71
CA SER A 4 -17.04 -2.05 -21.19
C SER A 4 -17.35 -2.25 -19.72
N THR A 5 -17.06 -3.43 -19.17
CA THR A 5 -17.34 -3.78 -17.76
C THR A 5 -16.04 -4.19 -17.06
N LEU A 6 -15.73 -3.52 -15.94
CA LEU A 6 -14.65 -3.94 -15.05
C LEU A 6 -15.08 -5.21 -14.32
N VAL A 7 -14.47 -6.33 -14.67
CA VAL A 7 -14.77 -7.63 -14.07
C VAL A 7 -13.90 -7.87 -12.83
N ASP A 8 -14.40 -8.67 -11.89
CA ASP A 8 -13.69 -8.94 -10.62
C ASP A 8 -12.26 -9.48 -10.85
N ASN A 9 -12.06 -10.30 -11.90
CA ASN A 9 -10.74 -10.83 -12.25
C ASN A 9 -9.75 -9.71 -12.64
N GLN A 10 -10.18 -8.66 -13.35
CA GLN A 10 -9.31 -7.51 -13.69
C GLN A 10 -8.97 -6.71 -12.44
N VAL A 11 -9.93 -6.54 -11.53
CA VAL A 11 -9.68 -5.88 -10.24
C VAL A 11 -8.68 -6.67 -9.42
N ASP A 12 -8.82 -7.98 -9.33
CA ASP A 12 -7.91 -8.84 -8.59
C ASP A 12 -6.50 -8.89 -9.21
N ASP A 13 -6.40 -9.00 -10.52
CA ASP A 13 -5.10 -9.01 -11.21
C ASP A 13 -4.43 -7.63 -11.17
N GLY A 14 -5.19 -6.55 -11.27
CA GLY A 14 -4.68 -5.20 -11.03
C GLY A 14 -4.16 -5.03 -9.62
N ARG A 15 -4.85 -5.57 -8.61
CA ARG A 15 -4.39 -5.60 -7.22
C ARG A 15 -3.07 -6.37 -7.09
N ARG A 16 -3.00 -7.59 -7.62
CA ARG A 16 -1.79 -8.43 -7.62
C ARG A 16 -0.61 -7.74 -8.28
N LEU A 17 -0.85 -7.03 -9.39
CA LEU A 17 0.18 -6.24 -10.07
C LEU A 17 0.69 -5.11 -9.19
N VAL A 18 -0.21 -4.32 -8.60
CA VAL A 18 0.16 -3.18 -7.76
C VAL A 18 0.92 -3.63 -6.51
N GLU A 19 0.46 -4.70 -5.85
CA GLU A 19 1.15 -5.34 -4.73
C GLU A 19 2.55 -5.82 -5.14
N ARG A 20 2.65 -6.49 -6.29
CA ARG A 20 3.93 -6.99 -6.80
C ARG A 20 4.88 -5.84 -7.15
N PHE A 21 4.39 -4.82 -7.84
CA PHE A 21 5.17 -3.65 -8.22
C PHE A 21 5.74 -2.93 -6.99
N ALA A 22 4.93 -2.76 -5.96
CA ALA A 22 5.37 -2.21 -4.68
C ALA A 22 6.39 -3.12 -3.96
N ALA A 23 6.15 -4.45 -3.95
CA ALA A 23 7.07 -5.42 -3.36
C ALA A 23 8.43 -5.50 -4.07
N ASP A 24 8.48 -5.17 -5.36
CA ASP A 24 9.72 -5.06 -6.14
C ASP A 24 10.49 -3.75 -5.82
N GLY A 25 10.04 -2.96 -4.84
CA GLY A 25 10.70 -1.73 -4.39
C GLY A 25 10.28 -0.47 -5.17
N ASN A 26 9.25 -0.56 -5.99
CA ASN A 26 8.77 0.57 -6.76
C ASN A 26 7.74 1.38 -5.94
N PRO A 27 7.93 2.71 -5.77
CA PRO A 27 7.01 3.52 -4.99
C PRO A 27 5.67 3.67 -5.70
N VAL A 28 4.56 3.38 -4.99
CA VAL A 28 3.20 3.60 -5.44
C VAL A 28 2.49 4.51 -4.45
N GLN A 29 2.01 5.66 -4.91
CA GLN A 29 1.23 6.59 -4.10
C GLN A 29 -0.27 6.36 -4.23
N ALA A 30 -0.74 6.00 -5.43
CA ALA A 30 -2.13 5.63 -5.67
C ALA A 30 -2.21 4.63 -6.83
N ALA A 31 -3.22 3.76 -6.77
CA ALA A 31 -3.58 2.87 -7.87
C ALA A 31 -5.11 2.82 -8.00
N PHE A 32 -5.61 2.94 -9.21
CA PHE A 32 -7.04 3.04 -9.45
C PHE A 32 -7.41 2.73 -10.90
N TRP A 33 -8.57 2.14 -11.08
CA TRP A 33 -9.17 1.96 -12.39
C TRP A 33 -10.04 3.15 -12.75
N VAL A 34 -10.00 3.55 -14.00
CA VAL A 34 -10.82 4.61 -14.58
C VAL A 34 -11.47 4.10 -15.86
N LYS A 35 -12.78 4.26 -15.95
CA LYS A 35 -13.50 4.15 -17.21
C LYS A 35 -13.62 5.54 -17.83
N THR A 36 -12.96 5.74 -18.97
CA THR A 36 -13.00 7.02 -19.68
C THR A 36 -14.35 7.22 -20.37
N ALA A 37 -14.88 8.44 -20.31
CA ALA A 37 -16.18 8.75 -20.96
C ALA A 37 -16.07 8.73 -22.50
N ASP A 38 -14.88 9.06 -23.03
CA ASP A 38 -14.69 9.18 -24.48
C ASP A 38 -14.57 7.81 -25.18
N GLU A 39 -13.82 6.87 -24.55
CA GLU A 39 -13.54 5.56 -25.13
C GLU A 39 -14.41 4.45 -24.54
N GLY A 40 -15.00 4.66 -23.36
CA GLY A 40 -15.75 3.65 -22.61
C GLY A 40 -14.90 2.47 -22.15
N LEU A 41 -13.56 2.64 -22.14
CA LEU A 41 -12.59 1.61 -21.80
C LEU A 41 -12.05 1.81 -20.38
N TRP A 42 -11.68 0.71 -19.74
CA TRP A 42 -11.04 0.71 -18.44
C TRP A 42 -9.53 0.75 -18.54
N PHE A 43 -8.90 1.66 -17.79
CA PHE A 43 -7.46 1.76 -17.65
C PHE A 43 -7.06 1.73 -16.19
N LEU A 44 -6.01 0.96 -15.87
CA LEU A 44 -5.38 0.94 -14.57
C LEU A 44 -4.34 2.08 -14.49
N TYR A 45 -4.62 3.08 -13.70
CA TYR A 45 -3.68 4.15 -13.40
C TYR A 45 -2.85 3.80 -12.16
N VAL A 46 -1.53 3.96 -12.25
CA VAL A 46 -0.61 3.83 -11.13
C VAL A 46 0.20 5.11 -11.01
N ALA A 47 0.02 5.82 -9.90
CA ALA A 47 0.77 7.02 -9.58
C ALA A 47 2.08 6.63 -8.91
N THR A 48 3.20 6.95 -9.57
CA THR A 48 4.55 6.60 -9.11
C THR A 48 5.55 7.70 -9.42
N GLU A 49 6.45 7.96 -8.46
CA GLU A 49 7.55 8.92 -8.62
C GLU A 49 8.61 8.48 -9.66
N ILE A 50 8.59 7.21 -10.11
CA ILE A 50 9.52 6.74 -11.14
C ILE A 50 9.33 7.56 -12.41
N VAL A 51 8.08 7.98 -12.71
CA VAL A 51 7.79 8.83 -13.86
C VAL A 51 8.54 10.17 -13.79
N ASP A 52 8.65 10.75 -12.59
CA ASP A 52 9.33 12.03 -12.38
C ASP A 52 10.85 11.89 -12.38
N ARG A 53 11.37 10.79 -11.81
CA ARG A 53 12.81 10.56 -11.63
C ARG A 53 13.49 9.98 -12.88
N GLY A 54 12.84 9.02 -13.54
CA GLY A 54 13.42 8.26 -14.65
C GLY A 54 12.65 8.37 -15.96
N GLY A 55 11.57 9.13 -15.98
CA GLY A 55 10.69 9.29 -17.12
C GLY A 55 9.76 8.09 -17.37
N PRO A 56 8.84 8.23 -18.34
CA PRO A 56 7.86 7.17 -18.63
C PRO A 56 8.50 5.83 -19.02
N ALA A 57 9.58 5.84 -19.77
CA ALA A 57 10.25 4.62 -20.23
C ALA A 57 10.77 3.77 -19.05
N ALA A 58 11.34 4.40 -18.03
CA ALA A 58 11.81 3.71 -16.82
C ALA A 58 10.64 3.12 -16.05
N ALA A 59 9.56 3.88 -15.89
CA ALA A 59 8.36 3.45 -15.18
C ALA A 59 7.68 2.26 -15.91
N TYR A 60 7.53 2.31 -17.22
CA TYR A 60 6.96 1.20 -18.00
C TYR A 60 7.84 -0.05 -17.99
N ARG A 61 9.17 0.09 -17.97
CA ARG A 61 10.07 -1.05 -17.80
C ARG A 61 9.84 -1.72 -16.44
N ALA A 62 9.79 -0.96 -15.36
CA ALA A 62 9.59 -1.49 -14.04
C ALA A 62 8.24 -2.23 -13.90
N VAL A 63 7.15 -1.67 -14.47
CA VAL A 63 5.84 -2.35 -14.43
C VAL A 63 5.82 -3.60 -15.29
N TYR A 64 6.49 -3.58 -16.43
CA TYR A 64 6.64 -4.74 -17.31
C TYR A 64 7.34 -5.90 -16.58
N GLU A 65 8.44 -5.62 -15.89
CA GLU A 65 9.17 -6.62 -15.09
C GLU A 65 8.29 -7.21 -13.98
N SER A 66 7.49 -6.40 -13.31
CA SER A 66 6.56 -6.88 -12.27
C SER A 66 5.41 -7.70 -12.87
N LEU A 67 4.87 -7.28 -14.01
CA LEU A 67 3.80 -7.97 -14.72
C LEU A 67 4.23 -9.38 -15.16
N HIS A 68 5.46 -9.54 -15.64
CA HIS A 68 6.01 -10.83 -16.08
C HIS A 68 6.25 -11.84 -14.94
N LYS A 69 6.28 -11.37 -13.70
CA LYS A 69 6.38 -12.24 -12.52
C LYS A 69 5.02 -12.79 -12.09
N LEU A 70 3.92 -12.29 -12.66
CA LEU A 70 2.58 -12.79 -12.39
C LEU A 70 2.25 -13.95 -13.32
N LYS A 71 1.52 -14.94 -12.80
CA LYS A 71 0.99 -16.04 -13.61
C LYS A 71 -0.27 -15.55 -14.32
N GLU A 72 -0.25 -15.58 -15.65
CA GLU A 72 -1.39 -15.31 -16.55
C GLU A 72 -2.24 -14.09 -16.13
N PRO A 73 -1.64 -12.88 -16.04
CA PRO A 73 -2.41 -11.71 -15.67
C PRO A 73 -3.42 -11.37 -16.77
N SER A 74 -4.65 -11.08 -16.39
CA SER A 74 -5.69 -10.60 -17.33
C SER A 74 -5.51 -9.14 -17.72
N VAL A 75 -4.64 -8.39 -17.01
CA VAL A 75 -4.33 -6.99 -17.29
C VAL A 75 -3.20 -6.89 -18.29
N ALA A 76 -3.47 -6.27 -19.44
CA ALA A 76 -2.46 -6.02 -20.46
C ALA A 76 -1.66 -4.72 -20.17
N LEU A 77 -0.40 -4.68 -20.61
CA LEU A 77 0.44 -3.49 -20.43
C LEU A 77 -0.18 -2.24 -21.09
N SER A 78 -0.93 -2.39 -22.17
CA SER A 78 -1.64 -1.31 -22.87
C SER A 78 -2.78 -0.70 -22.05
N GLU A 79 -3.32 -1.44 -21.10
CA GLU A 79 -4.38 -0.98 -20.18
C GLU A 79 -3.81 -0.24 -18.96
N ILE A 80 -2.47 -0.24 -18.77
CA ILE A 80 -1.81 0.40 -17.65
C ILE A 80 -1.35 1.80 -18.05
N LYS A 81 -1.67 2.78 -17.21
CA LYS A 81 -1.24 4.18 -17.35
C LYS A 81 -0.40 4.58 -16.13
N LEU A 82 0.88 4.82 -16.37
CA LEU A 82 1.79 5.29 -15.32
C LEU A 82 1.83 6.80 -15.32
N VAL A 83 1.54 7.40 -14.18
CA VAL A 83 1.45 8.85 -14.03
C VAL A 83 2.28 9.33 -12.84
N SER A 84 2.74 10.59 -12.91
CA SER A 84 3.32 11.26 -11.76
C SER A 84 2.28 11.45 -10.66
N PRO A 85 2.64 11.38 -9.37
CA PRO A 85 1.76 11.79 -8.28
C PRO A 85 1.29 13.25 -8.38
N SER A 86 2.04 14.10 -9.11
CA SER A 86 1.68 15.49 -9.40
C SER A 86 0.66 15.65 -10.51
N ASN A 87 0.35 14.59 -11.25
CA ASN A 87 -0.68 14.59 -12.28
C ASN A 87 -2.05 14.96 -11.69
N PRO A 88 -2.85 15.83 -12.32
CA PRO A 88 -4.15 16.27 -11.80
C PRO A 88 -5.08 15.12 -11.42
N ILE A 89 -5.12 14.05 -12.21
CA ILE A 89 -5.95 12.86 -11.93
C ILE A 89 -5.48 12.16 -10.66
N ALA A 90 -4.17 11.97 -10.52
CA ALA A 90 -3.58 11.35 -9.34
C ALA A 90 -3.79 12.20 -8.08
N LYS A 91 -3.67 13.52 -8.18
CA LYS A 91 -3.93 14.45 -7.07
C LYS A 91 -5.36 14.34 -6.54
N ASP A 92 -6.35 14.28 -7.42
CA ASP A 92 -7.74 14.14 -7.01
C ASP A 92 -7.98 12.81 -6.30
N VAL A 93 -7.41 11.72 -6.81
CA VAL A 93 -7.50 10.39 -6.17
C VAL A 93 -6.79 10.41 -4.81
N LEU A 94 -5.61 10.98 -4.70
CA LEU A 94 -4.90 11.12 -3.42
C LEU A 94 -5.69 11.93 -2.41
N ALA A 95 -6.37 13.01 -2.84
CA ALA A 95 -7.25 13.80 -1.99
C ALA A 95 -8.47 13.00 -1.51
N ILE A 96 -9.04 12.14 -2.37
CA ILE A 96 -10.13 11.23 -2.01
C ILE A 96 -9.62 10.21 -0.98
N MET A 97 -8.47 9.58 -1.22
CA MET A 97 -7.87 8.60 -0.30
C MET A 97 -7.57 9.21 1.07
N ALA A 98 -7.09 10.46 1.12
CA ALA A 98 -6.85 11.17 2.37
C ALA A 98 -8.13 11.44 3.18
N ARG A 99 -9.28 11.62 2.52
CA ARG A 99 -10.57 11.81 3.19
C ARG A 99 -11.17 10.50 3.74
N TYR A 100 -10.80 9.37 3.15
CA TYR A 100 -11.35 8.05 3.48
C TYR A 100 -10.24 7.03 3.78
N PRO A 101 -9.38 7.29 4.77
CA PRO A 101 -8.27 6.40 5.09
C PRO A 101 -8.81 5.05 5.61
N GLY A 102 -8.41 3.97 4.97
CA GLY A 102 -8.61 2.61 5.48
C GLY A 102 -9.96 1.97 5.20
N ARG A 103 -10.82 2.52 4.35
CA ARG A 103 -12.12 1.91 4.02
C ARG A 103 -12.31 1.76 2.52
N LEU A 104 -12.72 0.52 2.16
CA LEU A 104 -13.33 0.04 0.91
C LEU A 104 -12.98 0.85 -0.35
N ALA A 105 -12.53 0.16 -1.36
CA ALA A 105 -12.37 0.71 -2.70
C ALA A 105 -13.63 1.51 -3.10
N PRO A 106 -13.60 2.86 -3.02
CA PRO A 106 -14.77 3.63 -3.40
C PRO A 106 -14.97 3.48 -4.91
N ARG A 107 -16.18 3.14 -5.31
CA ARG A 107 -16.63 3.26 -6.69
C ARG A 107 -17.34 4.58 -6.84
N PHE A 108 -16.88 5.42 -7.73
CA PHE A 108 -17.52 6.70 -8.05
C PHE A 108 -17.96 6.66 -9.52
N GLY A 109 -19.12 7.24 -9.81
CA GLY A 109 -19.64 7.40 -11.17
C GLY A 109 -19.89 8.86 -11.50
N GLY A 110 -19.74 9.21 -12.81
CA GLY A 110 -20.22 10.49 -13.35
C GLY A 110 -19.43 11.73 -12.92
N ASN A 111 -18.17 11.64 -12.55
CA ASN A 111 -17.35 12.74 -12.03
C ASN A 111 -16.22 13.11 -12.99
N LYS A 112 -15.52 14.23 -12.66
CA LYS A 112 -14.25 14.58 -13.26
C LYS A 112 -13.11 14.21 -12.32
N LEU A 113 -12.02 13.66 -12.87
CA LEU A 113 -10.74 13.52 -12.20
C LEU A 113 -9.73 14.40 -12.95
N GLY A 114 -9.24 15.43 -12.31
CA GLY A 114 -8.49 16.49 -12.99
C GLY A 114 -9.37 17.16 -14.05
N SER A 115 -8.89 17.17 -15.29
CA SER A 115 -9.65 17.66 -16.45
C SER A 115 -10.40 16.55 -17.22
N MET A 116 -10.21 15.27 -16.85
CA MET A 116 -10.76 14.12 -17.55
C MET A 116 -12.18 13.81 -17.06
N ALA A 117 -13.13 13.68 -18.01
CA ALA A 117 -14.45 13.15 -17.72
C ALA A 117 -14.36 11.62 -17.54
N VAL A 118 -14.85 11.10 -16.41
CA VAL A 118 -14.82 9.69 -16.09
C VAL A 118 -16.23 9.17 -15.86
N GLU A 119 -16.55 8.01 -16.42
CA GLU A 119 -17.83 7.35 -16.18
C GLU A 119 -17.85 6.66 -14.83
N GLN A 120 -16.78 5.93 -14.53
CA GLN A 120 -16.62 5.17 -13.30
C GLN A 120 -15.16 5.14 -12.85
N THR A 121 -14.95 5.04 -11.54
CA THR A 121 -13.63 4.90 -10.92
C THR A 121 -13.69 3.88 -9.81
N TYR A 122 -12.65 3.03 -9.72
CA TYR A 122 -12.40 2.10 -8.63
C TYR A 122 -11.01 2.38 -8.06
N ILE A 123 -10.92 2.77 -6.79
CA ILE A 123 -9.65 3.13 -6.14
C ILE A 123 -9.20 2.00 -5.23
N TYR A 124 -7.97 1.53 -5.41
CA TYR A 124 -7.38 0.56 -4.50
C TYR A 124 -7.05 1.21 -3.16
N PRO A 125 -7.34 0.52 -2.04
CA PRO A 125 -6.99 1.04 -0.73
C PRO A 125 -5.46 1.08 -0.53
N PRO A 126 -4.93 2.12 0.13
CA PRO A 126 -3.48 2.36 0.21
C PRO A 126 -2.68 1.23 0.89
N HIS A 127 -3.27 0.47 1.81
CA HIS A 127 -2.58 -0.62 2.48
C HIS A 127 -2.09 -1.74 1.53
N LEU A 128 -2.59 -1.80 0.30
CA LEU A 128 -2.17 -2.80 -0.69
C LEU A 128 -0.78 -2.51 -1.28
N PHE A 129 -0.32 -1.27 -1.23
CA PHE A 129 0.93 -0.85 -1.86
C PHE A 129 1.79 0.07 -0.99
N THR A 130 1.37 0.39 0.21
CA THR A 130 2.16 1.18 1.15
C THR A 130 3.29 0.39 1.82
N PHE A 131 3.59 -0.82 1.35
CA PHE A 131 4.71 -1.60 1.86
C PHE A 131 6.08 -0.88 1.77
N ALA A 132 6.23 0.09 0.87
CA ALA A 132 7.48 0.80 0.66
C ALA A 132 7.45 2.29 1.08
N GLN A 133 6.31 2.81 1.48
CA GLN A 133 6.16 4.20 1.94
C GLN A 133 5.44 4.27 3.29
N VAL A 134 5.80 3.39 4.19
CA VAL A 134 5.73 3.79 5.58
C VAL A 134 6.78 4.91 5.68
N ASN A 135 6.38 6.17 5.71
CA ASN A 135 7.15 7.14 6.46
C ASN A 135 7.52 6.40 7.74
N PRO A 136 8.79 6.09 7.99
CA PRO A 136 9.14 5.28 9.14
C PRO A 136 8.44 5.95 10.31
N MET A 137 7.55 5.22 10.97
CA MET A 137 6.84 5.74 12.13
C MET A 137 7.92 6.33 13.03
N THR A 138 7.71 7.54 13.51
CA THR A 138 8.67 8.08 14.44
C THR A 138 8.75 7.14 15.65
N THR A 139 9.86 7.11 16.34
CA THR A 139 9.99 6.27 17.56
C THR A 139 8.87 6.57 18.54
N GLU A 140 8.39 7.81 18.55
CA GLU A 140 7.25 8.24 19.38
C GLU A 140 5.91 7.64 18.90
N ASP A 141 5.66 7.60 17.59
CA ASP A 141 4.44 6.98 17.02
C ASP A 141 4.43 5.48 17.26
N ILE A 142 5.58 4.82 17.09
CA ILE A 142 5.75 3.39 17.37
C ILE A 142 5.49 3.12 18.86
N GLY A 143 6.05 3.94 19.76
CA GLY A 143 5.81 3.81 21.21
C GLY A 143 4.34 3.95 21.55
N ARG A 144 3.65 4.91 20.94
CA ARG A 144 2.21 5.13 21.13
C ARG A 144 1.39 3.94 20.64
N GLU A 145 1.73 3.37 19.49
CA GLU A 145 1.03 2.20 18.94
C GLU A 145 1.29 0.94 19.76
N VAL A 146 2.53 0.70 20.20
CA VAL A 146 2.85 -0.41 21.10
C VAL A 146 2.03 -0.31 22.39
N LEU A 147 1.97 0.87 23.01
CA LEU A 147 1.15 1.09 24.21
C LEU A 147 -0.33 0.86 23.95
N ARG A 148 -0.83 1.27 22.76
CA ARG A 148 -2.21 1.01 22.35
C ARG A 148 -2.50 -0.47 22.22
N LEU A 149 -1.58 -1.25 21.64
CA LEU A 149 -1.70 -2.70 21.50
C LEU A 149 -1.68 -3.40 22.86
N MET A 150 -0.81 -2.97 23.78
CA MET A 150 -0.71 -3.53 25.12
C MET A 150 -1.96 -3.23 25.98
N ASN A 151 -2.61 -2.09 25.76
CA ASN A 151 -3.82 -1.69 26.50
C ASN A 151 -5.13 -2.28 25.92
N ARG A 152 -5.07 -3.06 24.85
CA ARG A 152 -6.22 -3.87 24.41
C ARG A 152 -6.45 -4.94 25.47
N GLY A 153 -7.61 -4.90 26.14
CA GLY A 153 -7.93 -5.74 27.28
C GLY A 153 -7.74 -7.25 27.06
N PRO A 154 -7.68 -8.05 28.14
CA PRO A 154 -7.45 -9.49 28.06
C PRO A 154 -8.60 -10.17 27.33
N GLY A 155 -8.34 -10.66 26.11
CA GLY A 155 -9.30 -11.36 25.25
C GLY A 155 -9.20 -10.98 23.76
N ILE A 156 -8.46 -9.94 23.38
CA ILE A 156 -8.27 -9.53 22.00
C ILE A 156 -6.75 -9.44 21.71
N LEU A 157 -6.05 -10.56 21.94
CA LEU A 157 -4.63 -10.68 21.56
C LEU A 157 -4.54 -11.10 20.07
N GLN A 158 -4.92 -10.20 19.18
CA GLN A 158 -4.60 -10.40 17.77
C GLN A 158 -3.15 -9.96 17.53
N PRO A 159 -2.31 -10.85 16.95
CA PRO A 159 -0.96 -10.49 16.60
C PRO A 159 -0.97 -9.36 15.57
N SER A 160 -0.11 -8.38 15.78
CA SER A 160 0.17 -7.32 14.82
C SER A 160 1.45 -7.64 14.08
N ARG A 161 1.55 -7.19 12.84
CA ARG A 161 2.77 -7.37 12.05
C ARG A 161 3.76 -6.26 12.36
N PHE A 162 4.92 -6.65 12.83
CA PHE A 162 6.07 -5.76 13.07
C PHE A 162 7.03 -5.86 11.91
N THR A 163 7.46 -4.72 11.39
CA THR A 163 8.52 -4.65 10.38
C THR A 163 9.69 -3.85 10.96
N LEU A 164 10.88 -4.44 10.92
CA LEU A 164 12.11 -3.80 11.39
C LEU A 164 12.76 -2.98 10.26
N LYS A 165 13.65 -2.08 10.64
CA LYS A 165 14.40 -1.22 9.69
C LYS A 165 15.33 -2.01 8.77
N ASP A 166 15.72 -3.22 9.15
CA ASP A 166 16.49 -4.14 8.30
C ASP A 166 15.65 -4.90 7.29
N GLY A 167 14.32 -4.66 7.25
CA GLY A 167 13.36 -5.34 6.38
C GLY A 167 12.78 -6.62 6.95
N THR A 168 13.25 -7.10 8.10
CA THR A 168 12.67 -8.28 8.77
C THR A 168 11.25 -8.00 9.22
N SER A 169 10.31 -8.92 8.97
CA SER A 169 8.93 -8.82 9.42
C SER A 169 8.49 -10.09 10.13
N PHE A 170 7.71 -9.93 11.18
CA PHE A 170 7.10 -11.02 11.95
C PHE A 170 5.78 -10.57 12.56
N ASN A 171 4.92 -11.52 12.90
CA ASN A 171 3.71 -11.23 13.66
C ASN A 171 3.99 -11.46 15.15
N GLY A 172 3.41 -10.63 16.00
CA GLY A 172 3.61 -10.77 17.44
C GLY A 172 2.66 -9.91 18.26
N VAL A 173 2.57 -10.23 19.54
CA VAL A 173 1.79 -9.50 20.53
C VAL A 173 2.74 -8.86 21.53
N PRO A 174 2.80 -7.52 21.62
CA PRO A 174 3.61 -6.85 22.62
C PRO A 174 2.98 -6.99 24.00
N PHE A 175 3.78 -7.35 25.02
CA PHE A 175 3.30 -7.51 26.39
C PHE A 175 4.10 -6.74 27.42
N SER A 176 5.29 -6.27 27.08
CA SER A 176 6.14 -5.50 28.00
C SER A 176 6.91 -4.42 27.25
N LEU A 177 7.02 -3.26 27.87
CA LEU A 177 7.83 -2.14 27.42
C LEU A 177 8.73 -1.71 28.56
N GLN A 178 10.03 -1.74 28.37
CA GLN A 178 11.02 -1.45 29.39
C GLN A 178 11.98 -0.36 28.92
N VAL A 179 12.37 0.50 29.84
CA VAL A 179 13.42 1.48 29.59
C VAL A 179 14.74 0.88 30.08
N GLY A 180 15.63 0.60 29.13
CA GLY A 180 16.97 0.10 29.39
C GLY A 180 17.96 1.21 29.73
N SER A 181 19.23 0.82 29.87
CA SER A 181 20.33 1.77 30.02
C SER A 181 20.47 2.66 28.78
N GLN A 182 20.91 3.90 28.95
CA GLN A 182 21.06 4.91 27.90
C GLN A 182 19.75 5.35 27.21
N ASN A 183 18.65 5.36 27.96
CA ASN A 183 17.32 5.75 27.46
C ASN A 183 16.80 4.90 26.29
N THR A 184 17.30 3.68 26.13
CA THR A 184 16.86 2.72 25.11
C THR A 184 15.53 2.12 25.56
N VAL A 185 14.51 2.20 24.70
CA VAL A 185 13.19 1.56 24.97
C VAL A 185 13.18 0.20 24.27
N ILE A 186 12.84 -0.83 25.04
CA ILE A 186 12.80 -2.23 24.62
C ILE A 186 11.36 -2.73 24.66
N VAL A 187 10.92 -3.36 23.58
CA VAL A 187 9.62 -4.03 23.48
C VAL A 187 9.84 -5.53 23.58
N GLN A 188 9.16 -6.18 24.50
CA GLN A 188 9.06 -7.64 24.55
C GLN A 188 7.73 -8.07 23.95
N LEU A 189 7.79 -9.05 23.03
CA LEU A 189 6.61 -9.54 22.33
C LEU A 189 6.68 -11.06 22.19
N ILE A 190 5.52 -11.69 22.14
CA ILE A 190 5.38 -13.10 21.78
C ILE A 190 5.19 -13.13 20.27
N ALA A 191 6.21 -13.61 19.55
CA ALA A 191 6.14 -13.77 18.10
C ALA A 191 5.55 -15.14 17.73
N ASP A 192 4.79 -15.17 16.63
CA ASP A 192 4.17 -16.40 16.14
C ASP A 192 5.23 -17.47 15.85
N GLY A 193 5.05 -18.66 16.47
CA GLY A 193 5.95 -19.80 16.30
C GLY A 193 7.24 -19.76 17.15
N GLU A 194 7.46 -18.74 17.96
CA GLU A 194 8.61 -18.66 18.86
C GLU A 194 8.25 -19.13 20.27
N ALA A 195 9.10 -19.98 20.85
CA ALA A 195 8.89 -20.51 22.22
C ALA A 195 9.33 -19.54 23.32
N ALA A 196 10.12 -18.53 22.96
CA ALA A 196 10.62 -17.50 23.89
C ALA A 196 10.21 -16.10 23.42
N PRO A 197 10.05 -15.15 24.36
CA PRO A 197 9.78 -13.77 23.99
C PRO A 197 10.87 -13.18 23.11
N ARG A 198 10.46 -12.53 22.04
CA ARG A 198 11.34 -11.74 21.20
C ARG A 198 11.56 -10.37 21.82
N VAL A 199 12.79 -9.94 21.86
CA VAL A 199 13.18 -8.64 22.39
C VAL A 199 13.61 -7.77 21.23
N VAL A 200 12.96 -6.62 21.05
CA VAL A 200 13.24 -5.68 19.96
C VAL A 200 13.37 -4.28 20.54
N ARG A 201 14.33 -3.51 20.05
CA ARG A 201 14.43 -2.10 20.42
C ARG A 201 13.37 -1.30 19.67
N LEU A 202 12.75 -0.34 20.35
CA LEU A 202 11.70 0.49 19.78
C LEU A 202 12.19 1.26 18.54
N ASP A 203 13.45 1.71 18.57
CA ASP A 203 14.09 2.45 17.46
C ASP A 203 14.47 1.57 16.26
N GLU A 204 14.44 0.24 16.40
CA GLU A 204 14.65 -0.72 15.29
C GLU A 204 13.35 -1.04 14.53
N ILE A 205 12.19 -0.74 15.11
CA ILE A 205 10.90 -0.96 14.46
C ILE A 205 10.68 0.14 13.41
N ALA A 206 10.33 -0.26 12.19
CA ALA A 206 9.99 0.65 11.09
C ALA A 206 8.49 0.91 11.00
N SER A 207 7.69 -0.14 11.25
CA SER A 207 6.21 -0.03 11.22
C SER A 207 5.51 -1.16 11.98
N ILE A 208 4.25 -0.90 12.35
CA ILE A 208 3.32 -1.84 12.97
C ILE A 208 2.00 -1.77 12.19
N SER A 209 1.48 -2.93 11.75
CA SER A 209 0.24 -3.03 10.98
C SER A 209 -0.65 -4.21 11.41
#